data_d1c1dba7778343690548390d1cf33789
#
_entry.id   d1c1dba7778343690548390d1cf33789
#
_cell.length_a   1.000
_cell.length_b   1.000
_cell.length_c   1.000
_cell.angle_alpha   90.00
_cell.angle_beta   90.00
_cell.angle_gamma   90.00
#
_symmetry.space_group_name_H-M   'P 1'
#
loop_
_entity.id
_entity.type
_entity.pdbx_description
1 polymer ?
#
loop_
_entity_poly.entity_id
_entity_poly.type
_entity_poly.pdbx_seq_one_letter_code
_entity_poly.pdbx_strand_id
1 'polypeptide(L)'
;MTTIALIAHDGRKEAIVALAVQHAALLSTCRLIATGTTGGRLRNEVGLEVECLLSGPLGGDLQVGARLAQGEVDMVIFLRDPMTPQPHEPDINALVRACDVHDVPCATNLASASALLRDLSR
;
A
#
# COMPACT_ATOMS: atom_id res chain seq x y z
N MET A 1 12.93 -3.99 10.97
CA MET A 1 12.01 -2.87 10.66
C MET A 1 10.89 -3.37 9.76
N THR A 2 9.68 -3.07 10.11
CA THR A 2 8.51 -3.49 9.35
C THR A 2 8.43 -2.70 8.03
N THR A 3 8.24 -3.39 6.92
CA THR A 3 8.07 -2.77 5.60
C THR A 3 6.60 -2.87 5.19
N ILE A 4 6.00 -1.72 4.90
CA ILE A 4 4.60 -1.61 4.49
C ILE A 4 4.53 -1.03 3.09
N ALA A 5 3.80 -1.71 2.20
CA ALA A 5 3.48 -1.19 0.87
C ALA A 5 2.13 -0.47 0.92
N LEU A 6 2.10 0.75 0.41
CA LEU A 6 0.91 1.60 0.41
C LEU A 6 0.50 1.90 -1.03
N ILE A 7 -0.69 1.43 -1.39
CA ILE A 7 -1.23 1.55 -2.73
C ILE A 7 -2.66 2.07 -2.63
N ALA A 8 -3.05 2.96 -3.52
CA ALA A 8 -4.43 3.42 -3.61
C ALA A 8 -4.80 3.77 -5.05
N HIS A 9 -5.97 3.34 -5.49
CA HIS A 9 -6.55 3.82 -6.73
C HIS A 9 -6.88 5.32 -6.63
N ASP A 10 -7.03 5.99 -7.76
CA ASP A 10 -7.26 7.45 -7.77
C ASP A 10 -8.44 7.86 -6.89
N GLY A 11 -9.53 7.11 -6.93
CA GLY A 11 -10.70 7.37 -6.10
C GLY A 11 -10.49 7.13 -4.60
N ARG A 12 -9.34 6.60 -4.21
CA ARG A 12 -8.98 6.32 -2.81
C ARG A 12 -7.76 7.09 -2.31
N LYS A 13 -7.22 8.00 -3.11
CA LYS A 13 -6.04 8.78 -2.72
C LYS A 13 -6.29 9.61 -1.46
N GLU A 14 -7.43 10.27 -1.37
CA GLU A 14 -7.78 11.05 -0.18
C GLU A 14 -7.86 10.17 1.05
N ALA A 15 -8.43 8.98 0.90
CA ALA A 15 -8.58 8.02 2.00
C ALA A 15 -7.22 7.56 2.53
N ILE A 16 -6.27 7.24 1.65
CA ILE A 16 -4.95 6.76 2.10
C ILE A 16 -4.14 7.88 2.75
N VAL A 17 -4.28 9.11 2.27
CA VAL A 17 -3.62 10.26 2.90
C VAL A 17 -4.18 10.48 4.31
N ALA A 18 -5.50 10.45 4.47
CA ALA A 18 -6.14 10.59 5.78
C ALA A 18 -5.71 9.47 6.75
N LEU A 19 -5.65 8.25 6.26
CA LEU A 19 -5.17 7.11 7.04
C LEU A 19 -3.73 7.33 7.50
N ALA A 20 -2.87 7.80 6.60
CA ALA A 20 -1.47 8.05 6.90
C ALA A 20 -1.28 9.18 7.91
N VAL A 21 -2.08 10.24 7.82
CA VAL A 21 -2.08 11.32 8.81
C VAL A 21 -2.43 10.78 10.19
N GLN A 22 -3.47 9.97 10.26
CA GLN A 22 -3.95 9.38 11.51
C GLN A 22 -2.91 8.46 12.16
N HIS A 23 -2.10 7.77 11.36
CA HIS A 23 -1.11 6.80 11.83
C HIS A 23 0.33 7.25 11.56
N ALA A 24 0.56 8.55 11.39
CA ALA A 24 1.88 9.08 10.99
C ALA A 24 3.00 8.69 11.95
N ALA A 25 2.75 8.72 13.25
CA ALA A 25 3.76 8.36 14.25
C ALA A 25 4.22 6.91 14.08
N LEU A 26 3.27 5.98 13.91
CA LEU A 26 3.58 4.57 13.68
C LEU A 26 4.29 4.38 12.34
N LEU A 27 3.76 4.96 11.27
CA LEU A 27 4.30 4.80 9.93
C LEU A 27 5.72 5.35 9.80
N SER A 28 6.06 6.39 10.55
CA SER A 28 7.42 6.94 10.54
C SER A 28 8.45 6.00 11.14
N THR A 29 8.03 4.97 11.87
CA THR A 29 8.93 3.93 12.40
C THR A 29 9.10 2.76 11.43
N CYS A 30 8.38 2.74 10.32
CA CYS A 30 8.38 1.67 9.35
C CYS A 30 9.13 2.08 8.08
N ARG A 31 9.55 1.07 7.30
CA ARG A 31 9.99 1.30 5.93
C ARG A 31 8.75 1.31 5.05
N LEU A 32 8.58 2.37 4.27
CA LEU A 32 7.41 2.54 3.43
C LEU A 32 7.79 2.50 1.96
N ILE A 33 7.05 1.71 1.18
CA ILE A 33 7.10 1.76 -0.29
C ILE A 33 5.68 2.07 -0.77
N ALA A 34 5.57 2.77 -1.87
CA ALA A 34 4.28 3.15 -2.41
C ALA A 34 4.34 3.26 -3.93
N THR A 35 3.22 3.01 -4.59
CA THR A 35 3.12 3.14 -6.03
C THR A 35 2.81 4.59 -6.42
N GLY A 36 3.40 5.02 -7.51
CA GLY A 36 3.09 6.24 -8.26
C GLY A 36 2.81 7.48 -7.42
N THR A 37 1.68 8.09 -7.73
CA THR A 37 1.25 9.34 -7.12
C THR A 37 0.90 9.20 -5.64
N THR A 38 0.57 8.00 -5.17
CA THR A 38 0.35 7.75 -3.74
C THR A 38 1.60 8.10 -2.94
N GLY A 39 2.76 7.60 -3.36
CA GLY A 39 4.02 7.89 -2.70
C GLY A 39 4.34 9.38 -2.65
N GLY A 40 4.14 10.07 -3.77
CA GLY A 40 4.37 11.51 -3.84
C GLY A 40 3.47 12.30 -2.89
N ARG A 41 2.20 11.93 -2.81
CA ARG A 41 1.27 12.59 -1.89
C ARG A 41 1.62 12.35 -0.43
N LEU A 42 2.01 11.12 -0.09
CA LEU A 42 2.42 10.80 1.29
C LEU A 42 3.67 11.59 1.71
N ARG A 43 4.62 11.76 0.80
CA ARG A 43 5.81 12.57 1.06
C ARG A 43 5.47 14.04 1.24
N ASN A 44 4.67 14.60 0.34
CA ASN A 44 4.38 16.04 0.30
C ASN A 44 3.34 16.47 1.33
N GLU A 45 2.31 15.67 1.57
CA GLU A 45 1.19 16.04 2.40
C GLU A 45 1.30 15.53 3.84
N VAL A 46 2.00 14.44 4.07
CA VAL A 46 2.15 13.84 5.40
C VAL A 46 3.56 13.97 5.95
N GLY A 47 4.54 14.14 5.09
CA GLY A 47 5.93 14.27 5.50
C GLY A 47 6.61 12.94 5.81
N LEU A 48 6.11 11.84 5.26
CA LEU A 48 6.70 10.52 5.45
C LEU A 48 7.84 10.27 4.45
N GLU A 49 8.84 9.53 4.87
CA GLU A 49 9.85 8.99 3.97
C GLU A 49 9.28 7.76 3.27
N VAL A 50 9.13 7.82 1.95
CA VAL A 50 8.53 6.75 1.16
C VAL A 50 9.38 6.51 -0.07
N GLU A 51 9.71 5.24 -0.33
CA GLU A 51 10.29 4.85 -1.61
C GLU A 51 9.15 4.76 -2.63
N CYS A 52 9.21 5.59 -3.68
CA CYS A 52 8.17 5.64 -4.71
C CYS A 52 8.52 4.68 -5.84
N LEU A 53 7.61 3.76 -6.14
CA LEU A 53 7.68 2.86 -7.28
C LEU A 53 6.88 3.44 -8.45
N LEU A 54 6.80 2.71 -9.56
CA LEU A 54 5.97 3.12 -10.69
C LEU A 54 4.49 3.16 -10.29
N SER A 55 3.69 3.93 -11.03
CA SER A 55 2.23 3.88 -10.85
C SER A 55 1.70 2.50 -11.20
N GLY A 56 0.52 2.15 -10.64
CA GLY A 56 -0.09 0.84 -10.86
C GLY A 56 -0.16 0.45 -12.34
N PRO A 57 -0.79 1.26 -13.22
CA PRO A 57 -0.90 0.92 -14.64
C PRO A 57 0.43 0.78 -15.37
N LEU A 58 1.52 1.30 -14.84
CA LEU A 58 2.85 1.19 -15.43
C LEU A 58 3.69 0.07 -14.81
N GLY A 59 3.08 -0.78 -13.98
CA GLY A 59 3.76 -1.92 -13.39
C GLY A 59 4.11 -1.79 -11.91
N GLY A 60 3.64 -0.73 -11.23
CA GLY A 60 3.92 -0.53 -9.81
C GLY A 60 3.45 -1.69 -8.94
N ASP A 61 2.27 -2.24 -9.23
CA ASP A 61 1.73 -3.38 -8.48
C ASP A 61 2.61 -4.62 -8.64
N LEU A 62 3.16 -4.83 -9.84
CA LEU A 62 4.10 -5.93 -10.09
C LEU A 62 5.42 -5.74 -9.35
N GLN A 63 5.88 -4.50 -9.22
CA GLN A 63 7.10 -4.21 -8.44
C GLN A 63 6.90 -4.53 -6.97
N VAL A 64 5.74 -4.18 -6.40
CA VAL A 64 5.39 -4.54 -5.02
C VAL A 64 5.33 -6.05 -4.87
N GLY A 65 4.68 -6.72 -5.82
CA GLY A 65 4.58 -8.19 -5.82
C GLY A 65 5.94 -8.87 -5.84
N ALA A 66 6.88 -8.36 -6.65
CA ALA A 66 8.24 -8.89 -6.71
C ALA A 66 8.97 -8.73 -5.38
N ARG A 67 8.90 -7.55 -4.76
CA ARG A 67 9.48 -7.29 -3.44
C ARG A 67 8.91 -8.20 -2.37
N LEU A 68 7.59 -8.40 -2.41
CA LEU A 68 6.90 -9.28 -1.49
C LEU A 68 7.34 -10.73 -1.64
N ALA A 69 7.45 -11.19 -2.89
CA ALA A 69 7.91 -12.56 -3.18
C ALA A 69 9.35 -12.80 -2.69
N GLN A 70 10.16 -11.76 -2.61
CA GLN A 70 11.53 -11.81 -2.08
C GLN A 70 11.59 -11.74 -0.54
N GLY A 71 10.44 -11.63 0.13
CA GLY A 71 10.39 -11.52 1.58
C GLY A 71 10.67 -10.12 2.12
N GLU A 72 10.56 -9.09 1.28
CA GLU A 72 10.91 -7.73 1.63
C GLU A 72 9.73 -6.86 2.04
N VAL A 73 8.52 -7.41 2.06
CA VAL A 73 7.30 -6.68 2.42
C VAL A 73 6.54 -7.46 3.49
N ASP A 74 6.22 -6.80 4.59
CA ASP A 74 5.55 -7.42 5.74
C ASP A 74 4.04 -7.19 5.74
N MET A 75 3.57 -6.16 5.06
CA MET A 75 2.15 -5.79 5.04
C MET A 75 1.85 -4.99 3.78
N VAL A 76 0.69 -5.23 3.19
CA VAL A 76 0.21 -4.46 2.05
C VAL A 76 -1.10 -3.77 2.42
N ILE A 77 -1.15 -2.46 2.25
CA ILE A 77 -2.39 -1.68 2.33
C ILE A 77 -2.70 -1.21 0.92
N PHE A 78 -3.73 -1.78 0.35
CA PHE A 78 -4.15 -1.53 -1.02
C PHE A 78 -5.59 -1.06 -1.04
N LEU A 79 -5.81 0.25 -0.93
CA LEU A 79 -7.16 0.80 -0.93
C LEU A 79 -7.71 0.79 -2.35
N ARG A 80 -8.53 -0.21 -2.64
CA ARG A 80 -9.10 -0.44 -3.97
C ARG A 80 -10.36 0.38 -4.16
N ASP A 81 -10.59 0.80 -5.40
CA ASP A 81 -11.87 1.36 -5.83
C ASP A 81 -12.65 0.24 -6.55
N PRO A 82 -13.59 -0.43 -5.87
CA PRO A 82 -14.29 -1.57 -6.45
C PRO A 82 -15.34 -1.16 -7.49
N MET A 83 -15.64 0.14 -7.59
CA MET A 83 -16.68 0.65 -8.47
C MET A 83 -16.14 1.15 -9.81
N THR A 84 -14.81 1.25 -9.94
CA THR A 84 -14.17 1.76 -11.15
C THR A 84 -13.25 0.70 -11.74
N PRO A 85 -13.49 0.23 -12.98
CA PRO A 85 -12.57 -0.69 -13.65
C PRO A 85 -11.19 -0.06 -13.84
N GLN A 86 -10.14 -0.87 -13.66
CA GLN A 86 -8.76 -0.45 -13.79
C GLN A 86 -8.12 -1.11 -15.01
N PRO A 87 -7.26 -0.39 -15.76
CA PRO A 87 -6.62 -0.97 -16.94
C PRO A 87 -5.65 -2.10 -16.58
N HIS A 88 -5.18 -2.15 -15.34
CA HIS A 88 -4.19 -3.13 -14.86
C HIS A 88 -4.80 -4.16 -13.89
N GLU A 89 -6.06 -4.55 -14.10
CA GLU A 89 -6.71 -5.57 -13.25
C GLU A 89 -5.89 -6.86 -13.09
N PRO A 90 -5.23 -7.40 -14.14
CA PRO A 90 -4.41 -8.59 -13.95
C PRO A 90 -3.26 -8.38 -12.95
N ASP A 91 -2.65 -7.19 -12.92
CA ASP A 91 -1.56 -6.87 -11.99
C ASP A 91 -2.08 -6.79 -10.56
N ILE A 92 -3.26 -6.21 -10.37
CA ILE A 92 -3.92 -6.12 -9.07
C ILE A 92 -4.19 -7.51 -8.52
N ASN A 93 -4.78 -8.39 -9.34
CA ASN A 93 -5.07 -9.75 -8.95
C ASN A 93 -3.80 -10.54 -8.65
N ALA A 94 -2.73 -10.33 -9.41
CA ALA A 94 -1.45 -10.97 -9.19
C ALA A 94 -0.85 -10.57 -7.84
N LEU A 95 -0.91 -9.29 -7.47
CA LEU A 95 -0.40 -8.80 -6.19
C LEU A 95 -1.20 -9.40 -5.02
N VAL A 96 -2.53 -9.37 -5.10
CA VAL A 96 -3.38 -9.94 -4.04
C VAL A 96 -3.10 -11.43 -3.88
N ARG A 97 -2.98 -12.16 -5.00
CA ARG A 97 -2.61 -13.56 -4.96
C ARG A 97 -1.26 -13.79 -4.30
N ALA A 98 -0.27 -12.95 -4.61
CA ALA A 98 1.05 -13.06 -3.99
C ALA A 98 1.00 -12.90 -2.47
N CYS A 99 0.16 -11.98 -1.97
CA CYS A 99 -0.05 -11.84 -0.53
C CYS A 99 -0.57 -13.14 0.08
N ASP A 100 -1.53 -13.79 -0.57
CA ASP A 100 -2.07 -15.06 -0.07
C ASP A 100 -1.04 -16.19 -0.13
N VAL A 101 -0.27 -16.26 -1.22
CA VAL A 101 0.78 -17.30 -1.37
C VAL A 101 1.84 -17.17 -0.27
N HIS A 102 2.24 -15.96 0.06
CA HIS A 102 3.31 -15.70 1.02
C HIS A 102 2.81 -15.39 2.43
N ASP A 103 1.50 -15.49 2.66
CA ASP A 103 0.86 -15.24 3.97
C ASP A 103 1.19 -13.84 4.51
N VAL A 104 1.14 -12.85 3.63
CA VAL A 104 1.34 -11.43 3.99
C VAL A 104 -0.01 -10.76 4.13
N PRO A 105 -0.29 -10.07 5.25
CA PRO A 105 -1.56 -9.38 5.42
C PRO A 105 -1.76 -8.31 4.35
N CYS A 106 -2.96 -8.31 3.74
CA CYS A 106 -3.33 -7.38 2.69
C CYS A 106 -4.68 -6.75 3.01
N ALA A 107 -4.69 -5.46 3.34
CA ALA A 107 -5.91 -4.73 3.59
C ALA A 107 -6.35 -4.02 2.32
N THR A 108 -7.57 -4.28 1.85
CA THR A 108 -8.08 -3.68 0.61
C THR A 108 -9.11 -2.58 0.85
N ASN A 109 -9.37 -2.24 2.10
CA ASN A 109 -10.29 -1.16 2.48
C ASN A 109 -9.84 -0.52 3.79
N LEU A 110 -10.44 0.61 4.13
CA LEU A 110 -10.04 1.38 5.32
C LEU A 110 -10.23 0.61 6.62
N ALA A 111 -11.32 -0.13 6.76
CA ALA A 111 -11.59 -0.88 7.99
C ALA A 111 -10.49 -1.91 8.26
N SER A 112 -10.12 -2.68 7.24
CA SER A 112 -9.05 -3.67 7.35
C SER A 112 -7.69 -3.01 7.60
N ALA A 113 -7.40 -1.92 6.88
CA ALA A 113 -6.15 -1.18 7.05
C ALA A 113 -6.01 -0.64 8.48
N SER A 114 -7.08 -0.04 9.02
CA SER A 114 -7.08 0.47 10.38
C SER A 114 -6.86 -0.64 11.40
N ALA A 115 -7.48 -1.80 11.20
CA ALA A 115 -7.31 -2.94 12.09
C ALA A 115 -5.87 -3.45 12.08
N LEU A 116 -5.25 -3.56 10.91
CA LEU A 116 -3.85 -3.99 10.80
C LEU A 116 -2.89 -3.00 11.45
N LEU A 117 -3.09 -1.71 11.25
CA LEU A 117 -2.24 -0.69 11.85
C LEU A 117 -2.40 -0.62 13.38
N ARG A 118 -3.61 -0.79 13.89
CA ARG A 118 -3.83 -0.89 15.33
C ARG A 118 -3.11 -2.10 15.94
N ASP A 119 -3.16 -3.23 15.26
CA ASP A 119 -2.46 -4.43 15.73
C ASP A 119 -0.95 -4.21 15.74
N LEU A 120 -0.41 -3.58 14.70
CA LEU A 120 1.02 -3.31 14.58
C LEU A 120 1.51 -2.34 15.67
N SER A 121 0.66 -1.44 16.13
CA SER A 121 1.03 -0.41 17.12
C SER A 121 1.08 -0.94 18.57
N ARG A 122 0.67 -2.17 18.79
CA ARG A 122 0.65 -2.76 20.15
C ARG A 122 2.04 -3.04 20.71
#